data_1f62c9e46d475ac081ef4b0e39783641
#
_entry.id   1f62c9e46d475ac081ef4b0e39783641
#
_cell.length_a   1.000
_cell.length_b   1.000
_cell.length_c   1.000
_cell.angle_alpha   90.00
_cell.angle_beta   90.00
_cell.angle_gamma   90.00
#
_symmetry.space_group_name_H-M   'P 1'
#
loop_
_entity.id
_entity.type
_entity.pdbx_description
1 polymer ?
#
loop_
_entity_poly.entity_id
_entity_poly.type
_entity_poly.pdbx_seq_one_letter_code
_entity_poly.pdbx_strand_id
1 'polypeptide(L)'
;MAKLSWKPGNMLYPVPAVMVSCKMEGEKPNIITVAWAGTVNTNPPMVSISVRPERYSYEIIKETKEFVNLVTKELVYATDFCGVRSGRDVDKFAQMKLHEAPSKVVGAPGIWESPVNIECRVVSEQPLGSHTMFLAEVVNVNVDDRYMDENGRFDLNSSGLITYSHGEYFELGKKLGRFGYSVNKNAKPHEKTRSADTSKSTDASKSANASKSVNTSKNADKVKRANTSKSAIASKKANASRNANTLKDRREKGRFNEKK
;
A
#
# COMPACT_ATOMS: atom_id res chain seq x y z
N MET A 1 3.97 31.76 -20.75
CA MET A 1 4.60 31.33 -19.48
C MET A 1 6.10 31.31 -19.69
N ALA A 2 6.87 31.93 -18.80
CA ALA A 2 8.33 31.83 -18.78
C ALA A 2 8.76 30.72 -17.80
N LYS A 3 9.83 30.00 -18.15
CA LYS A 3 10.48 29.04 -17.24
C LYS A 3 11.75 29.68 -16.71
N LEU A 4 11.98 29.53 -15.39
CA LEU A 4 13.20 29.98 -14.75
C LEU A 4 14.16 28.80 -14.62
N SER A 5 15.45 29.05 -14.77
CA SER A 5 16.49 28.09 -14.45
C SER A 5 16.57 27.93 -12.92
N TRP A 6 16.60 26.71 -12.42
CA TRP A 6 16.68 26.36 -11.01
C TRP A 6 17.97 25.59 -10.73
N LYS A 7 18.43 25.61 -9.49
CA LYS A 7 19.59 24.82 -9.08
C LYS A 7 19.29 23.32 -9.20
N PRO A 8 20.30 22.48 -9.47
CA PRO A 8 20.14 21.02 -9.47
C PRO A 8 19.61 20.52 -8.12
N GLY A 9 18.67 19.59 -8.16
CA GLY A 9 18.04 19.00 -6.96
C GLY A 9 17.09 17.85 -7.32
N ASN A 10 16.59 17.21 -6.28
CA ASN A 10 15.66 16.11 -6.41
C ASN A 10 14.27 16.65 -6.79
N MET A 11 13.88 16.51 -8.04
CA MET A 11 12.62 17.05 -8.58
C MET A 11 11.74 15.96 -9.23
N LEU A 12 12.19 14.71 -9.22
CA LEU A 12 11.38 13.60 -9.75
C LEU A 12 10.37 13.16 -8.68
N TYR A 13 9.21 13.77 -8.68
CA TYR A 13 8.10 13.51 -7.76
C TYR A 13 6.78 13.40 -8.54
N PRO A 14 5.75 12.73 -7.98
CA PRO A 14 5.76 12.00 -6.71
C PRO A 14 6.49 10.66 -6.82
N VAL A 15 6.95 10.15 -5.67
CA VAL A 15 7.57 8.83 -5.54
C VAL A 15 6.79 7.97 -4.55
N PRO A 16 6.86 6.62 -4.63
CA PRO A 16 6.23 5.79 -3.61
C PRO A 16 6.90 6.04 -2.25
N ALA A 17 6.11 5.95 -1.17
CA ALA A 17 6.65 5.72 0.16
C ALA A 17 6.46 4.24 0.49
N VAL A 18 7.53 3.55 0.88
CA VAL A 18 7.45 2.12 1.22
C VAL A 18 8.07 1.86 2.59
N MET A 19 7.50 0.93 3.35
CA MET A 19 8.13 0.40 4.55
C MET A 19 8.95 -0.84 4.15
N VAL A 20 10.23 -0.82 4.45
CA VAL A 20 11.15 -1.91 4.20
C VAL A 20 11.40 -2.65 5.50
N SER A 21 10.96 -3.88 5.60
CA SER A 21 11.26 -4.78 6.71
C SER A 21 12.53 -5.58 6.43
N CYS A 22 13.34 -5.79 7.45
CA CYS A 22 14.58 -6.54 7.37
C CYS A 22 14.85 -7.22 8.72
N LYS A 23 15.60 -8.33 8.71
CA LYS A 23 15.82 -9.12 9.91
C LYS A 23 17.15 -9.86 9.83
N MET A 24 17.99 -9.73 10.85
CA MET A 24 19.12 -10.63 11.08
C MET A 24 18.62 -11.95 11.69
N GLU A 25 19.27 -13.03 11.38
CA GLU A 25 18.97 -14.32 11.98
C GLU A 25 19.11 -14.28 13.50
N GLY A 26 18.10 -14.78 14.21
CA GLY A 26 18.05 -14.74 15.69
C GLY A 26 17.70 -13.40 16.32
N GLU A 27 17.56 -12.31 15.52
CA GLU A 27 17.22 -10.98 16.03
C GLU A 27 15.76 -10.60 15.76
N LYS A 28 15.31 -9.51 16.37
CA LYS A 28 14.01 -8.91 16.09
C LYS A 28 14.04 -8.22 14.71
N PRO A 29 12.93 -8.27 13.95
CA PRO A 29 12.86 -7.54 12.70
C PRO A 29 12.84 -6.03 12.92
N ASN A 30 13.31 -5.29 11.94
CA ASN A 30 13.27 -3.86 11.91
C ASN A 30 12.55 -3.34 10.67
N ILE A 31 12.07 -2.10 10.72
CA ILE A 31 11.41 -1.41 9.60
C ILE A 31 12.12 -0.09 9.35
N ILE A 32 12.32 0.25 8.08
CA ILE A 32 12.73 1.58 7.63
C ILE A 32 11.78 2.06 6.54
N THR A 33 11.43 3.35 6.57
CA THR A 33 10.70 3.97 5.46
C THR A 33 11.67 4.53 4.43
N VAL A 34 11.40 4.21 3.17
CA VAL A 34 12.20 4.61 2.02
C VAL A 34 11.28 5.26 0.98
N ALA A 35 11.68 6.43 0.50
CA ALA A 35 11.05 7.12 -0.63
C ALA A 35 11.86 6.98 -1.93
N TRP A 36 13.17 6.71 -1.82
CA TRP A 36 13.98 6.39 -2.98
C TRP A 36 13.84 4.91 -3.32
N ALA A 37 12.66 4.55 -3.90
CA ALA A 37 12.29 3.20 -4.28
C ALA A 37 11.58 3.21 -5.63
N GLY A 38 11.71 2.14 -6.41
CA GLY A 38 11.02 2.03 -7.69
C GLY A 38 11.20 0.70 -8.40
N THR A 39 10.27 0.40 -9.30
CA THR A 39 10.38 -0.72 -10.24
C THR A 39 11.38 -0.37 -11.31
N VAL A 40 12.33 -1.25 -11.60
CA VAL A 40 13.42 -0.99 -12.55
C VAL A 40 13.45 -1.97 -13.72
N ASN A 41 12.83 -3.14 -13.59
CA ASN A 41 12.79 -4.14 -14.66
C ASN A 41 11.51 -4.98 -14.59
N THR A 42 11.06 -5.48 -15.73
CA THR A 42 9.82 -6.28 -15.85
C THR A 42 10.11 -7.78 -15.91
N ASN A 43 11.17 -8.19 -16.58
CA ASN A 43 11.53 -9.60 -16.72
C ASN A 43 13.05 -9.79 -16.69
N PRO A 44 13.63 -10.36 -15.59
CA PRO A 44 12.93 -10.68 -14.35
C PRO A 44 12.35 -9.44 -13.66
N PRO A 45 11.31 -9.56 -12.82
CA PRO A 45 10.76 -8.41 -12.10
C PRO A 45 11.76 -7.93 -11.06
N MET A 46 12.10 -6.63 -11.10
CA MET A 46 13.12 -6.06 -10.21
C MET A 46 12.69 -4.71 -9.65
N VAL A 47 13.12 -4.44 -8.43
CA VAL A 47 12.97 -3.16 -7.75
C VAL A 47 14.31 -2.65 -7.25
N SER A 48 14.41 -1.35 -7.03
CA SER A 48 15.54 -0.75 -6.34
C SER A 48 15.08 0.04 -5.12
N ILE A 49 15.91 0.08 -4.10
CA ILE A 49 15.81 1.03 -2.99
C ILE A 49 17.17 1.68 -2.76
N SER A 50 17.19 2.94 -2.29
CA SER A 50 18.43 3.60 -1.89
C SER A 50 18.38 3.95 -0.41
N VAL A 51 19.34 3.47 0.34
CA VAL A 51 19.42 3.62 1.81
C VAL A 51 20.76 4.28 2.17
N ARG A 52 20.72 5.17 3.15
CA ARG A 52 21.94 5.80 3.68
C ARG A 52 22.71 4.82 4.57
N PRO A 53 24.06 4.75 4.45
CA PRO A 53 24.88 3.82 5.25
C PRO A 53 24.74 3.99 6.78
N GLU A 54 24.45 5.19 7.27
CA GLU A 54 24.27 5.44 8.71
C GLU A 54 22.94 4.92 9.29
N ARG A 55 22.00 4.47 8.44
CA ARG A 55 20.73 3.90 8.91
C ARG A 55 20.93 2.51 9.48
N TYR A 56 20.26 2.21 10.59
CA TYR A 56 20.34 0.89 11.24
C TYR A 56 19.99 -0.28 10.31
N SER A 57 18.98 -0.11 9.46
CA SER A 57 18.58 -1.17 8.49
C SER A 57 19.62 -1.40 7.38
N TYR A 58 20.58 -0.49 7.18
CA TYR A 58 21.54 -0.59 6.07
C TYR A 58 22.35 -1.89 6.14
N GLU A 59 23.01 -2.15 7.27
CA GLU A 59 23.82 -3.36 7.45
C GLU A 59 22.94 -4.62 7.43
N ILE A 60 21.73 -4.57 8.01
CA ILE A 60 20.80 -5.69 7.97
C ILE A 60 20.46 -6.06 6.53
N ILE A 61 20.02 -5.08 5.70
CA ILE A 61 19.66 -5.31 4.29
C ILE A 61 20.88 -5.80 3.49
N LYS A 62 22.07 -5.26 3.77
CA LYS A 62 23.30 -5.66 3.11
C LYS A 62 23.66 -7.12 3.39
N GLU A 63 23.49 -7.59 4.61
CA GLU A 63 23.81 -8.95 5.03
C GLU A 63 22.73 -9.96 4.66
N THR A 64 21.45 -9.62 4.93
CA THR A 64 20.32 -10.55 4.74
C THR A 64 19.71 -10.48 3.35
N LYS A 65 19.82 -9.33 2.68
CA LYS A 65 19.40 -9.10 1.28
C LYS A 65 17.90 -9.34 0.99
N GLU A 66 17.03 -8.97 1.93
CA GLU A 66 15.59 -9.25 1.89
C GLU A 66 14.73 -8.05 2.31
N PHE A 67 13.59 -7.73 1.61
CA PHE A 67 12.75 -6.57 1.94
C PHE A 67 11.46 -6.42 1.09
N VAL A 68 10.51 -5.67 1.42
CA VAL A 68 9.62 -4.55 0.98
C VAL A 68 8.12 -4.71 1.24
N ASN A 69 7.47 -3.62 1.70
CA ASN A 69 6.02 -3.57 1.93
C ASN A 69 5.43 -2.27 1.38
N LEU A 70 4.30 -2.32 0.67
CA LEU A 70 3.58 -1.13 0.23
C LEU A 70 2.80 -0.48 1.38
N VAL A 71 2.55 0.82 1.26
CA VAL A 71 1.97 1.64 2.30
C VAL A 71 0.64 2.25 1.86
N THR A 72 -0.34 2.21 2.74
CA THR A 72 -1.66 2.82 2.57
C THR A 72 -1.83 4.04 3.48
N LYS A 73 -2.91 4.77 3.31
CA LYS A 73 -3.25 5.93 4.15
C LYS A 73 -3.44 5.57 5.63
N GLU A 74 -3.90 4.38 5.94
CA GLU A 74 -4.04 3.90 7.32
C GLU A 74 -2.68 3.70 7.98
N LEU A 75 -1.64 3.43 7.19
CA LEU A 75 -0.27 3.19 7.63
C LEU A 75 0.61 4.47 7.61
N VAL A 76 0.09 5.62 7.19
CA VAL A 76 0.90 6.83 6.99
C VAL A 76 1.62 7.27 8.27
N TYR A 77 0.98 7.18 9.44
CA TYR A 77 1.62 7.51 10.72
C TYR A 77 2.78 6.56 11.04
N ALA A 78 2.57 5.26 10.87
CA ALA A 78 3.64 4.27 11.06
C ALA A 78 4.76 4.44 10.03
N THR A 79 4.42 4.82 8.80
CA THR A 79 5.38 5.11 7.73
C THR A 79 6.30 6.26 8.11
N ASP A 80 5.75 7.38 8.58
CA ASP A 80 6.54 8.53 9.04
C ASP A 80 7.41 8.14 10.23
N PHE A 81 6.84 7.53 11.26
CA PHE A 81 7.56 7.09 12.45
C PHE A 81 8.75 6.17 12.11
N CYS A 82 8.54 5.17 11.24
CA CYS A 82 9.59 4.24 10.83
C CYS A 82 10.71 4.89 10.00
N GLY A 83 10.41 6.02 9.35
CA GLY A 83 11.39 6.83 8.62
C GLY A 83 12.25 7.73 9.53
N VAL A 84 11.67 8.19 10.65
CA VAL A 84 12.32 9.17 11.56
C VAL A 84 13.08 8.47 12.69
N ARG A 85 12.47 7.46 13.34
CA ARG A 85 13.07 6.78 14.50
C ARG A 85 14.05 5.70 14.08
N SER A 86 15.09 5.48 14.88
CA SER A 86 16.07 4.41 14.67
C SER A 86 15.61 3.10 15.31
N GLY A 87 15.83 1.96 14.62
CA GLY A 87 15.62 0.64 15.20
C GLY A 87 16.63 0.25 16.28
N ARG A 88 17.71 1.05 16.46
CA ARG A 88 18.61 0.91 17.62
C ARG A 88 17.95 1.32 18.92
N ASP A 89 16.99 2.26 18.84
CA ASP A 89 16.39 2.90 20.01
C ASP A 89 15.01 2.36 20.34
N VAL A 90 14.30 1.85 19.33
CA VAL A 90 12.88 1.44 19.47
C VAL A 90 12.55 0.19 18.66
N ASP A 91 11.71 -0.67 19.21
CA ASP A 91 11.04 -1.74 18.48
C ASP A 91 9.85 -1.15 17.71
N LYS A 92 10.00 -1.01 16.39
CA LYS A 92 9.03 -0.31 15.53
C LYS A 92 7.77 -1.12 15.31
N PHE A 93 7.84 -2.46 15.26
CA PHE A 93 6.65 -3.30 15.20
C PHE A 93 5.78 -3.09 16.45
N ALA A 94 6.38 -3.19 17.63
CA ALA A 94 5.68 -3.00 18.89
C ALA A 94 5.13 -1.56 19.05
N GLN A 95 5.95 -0.53 18.77
CA GLN A 95 5.56 0.88 18.94
C GLN A 95 4.41 1.28 18.02
N MET A 96 4.42 0.79 16.79
CA MET A 96 3.39 1.11 15.79
C MET A 96 2.24 0.10 15.79
N LYS A 97 2.26 -0.89 16.68
CA LYS A 97 1.27 -1.98 16.76
C LYS A 97 1.10 -2.70 15.42
N LEU A 98 2.21 -2.89 14.71
CA LEU A 98 2.27 -3.66 13.48
C LEU A 98 2.55 -5.13 13.80
N HIS A 99 2.03 -6.02 12.98
CA HIS A 99 2.22 -7.46 13.14
C HIS A 99 3.10 -8.02 12.02
N GLU A 100 3.97 -8.95 12.39
CA GLU A 100 4.79 -9.67 11.43
C GLU A 100 3.90 -10.59 10.59
N ALA A 101 4.00 -10.46 9.25
CA ALA A 101 3.41 -11.42 8.32
C ALA A 101 4.51 -12.42 7.89
N PRO A 102 4.27 -13.74 7.96
CA PRO A 102 5.26 -14.72 7.57
C PRO A 102 5.55 -14.62 6.07
N SER A 103 6.81 -14.50 5.70
CA SER A 103 7.27 -14.58 4.32
C SER A 103 7.32 -16.04 3.85
N LYS A 104 7.22 -16.25 2.52
CA LYS A 104 7.27 -17.60 1.92
C LYS A 104 8.66 -18.00 1.45
N VAL A 105 9.47 -17.03 1.01
CA VAL A 105 10.74 -17.26 0.32
C VAL A 105 11.92 -16.63 1.05
N VAL A 106 11.69 -15.50 1.75
CA VAL A 106 12.75 -14.73 2.41
C VAL A 106 12.66 -14.84 3.94
N GLY A 107 13.75 -14.54 4.66
CA GLY A 107 13.80 -14.62 6.13
C GLY A 107 13.20 -13.40 6.84
N ALA A 108 13.16 -12.22 6.17
CA ALA A 108 12.53 -11.05 6.74
C ALA A 108 10.98 -11.16 6.68
N PRO A 109 10.26 -10.81 7.76
CA PRO A 109 8.79 -10.84 7.74
C PRO A 109 8.23 -9.69 6.93
N GLY A 110 7.07 -9.90 6.30
CA GLY A 110 6.21 -8.83 5.82
C GLY A 110 5.54 -8.08 6.96
N ILE A 111 4.71 -7.10 6.61
CA ILE A 111 3.85 -6.36 7.53
C ILE A 111 2.40 -6.78 7.26
N TRP A 112 1.72 -7.34 8.27
CA TRP A 112 0.37 -7.90 8.12
C TRP A 112 -0.65 -6.86 7.65
N GLU A 113 -0.53 -5.62 8.12
CA GLU A 113 -1.41 -4.51 7.77
C GLU A 113 -1.17 -3.95 6.36
N SER A 114 -0.06 -4.31 5.73
CA SER A 114 0.24 -3.88 4.35
C SER A 114 -0.58 -4.70 3.34
N PRO A 115 -1.22 -4.05 2.36
CA PRO A 115 -2.02 -4.75 1.34
C PRO A 115 -1.16 -5.57 0.38
N VAL A 116 0.14 -5.28 0.30
CA VAL A 116 1.09 -5.98 -0.57
C VAL A 116 2.44 -6.07 0.11
N ASN A 117 2.92 -7.28 0.29
CA ASN A 117 4.28 -7.58 0.74
C ASN A 117 5.06 -8.20 -0.42
N ILE A 118 6.12 -7.53 -0.84
CA ILE A 118 6.97 -7.92 -1.97
C ILE A 118 8.25 -8.51 -1.40
N GLU A 119 8.41 -9.82 -1.53
CA GLU A 119 9.62 -10.50 -1.10
C GLU A 119 10.71 -10.35 -2.15
N CYS A 120 11.85 -9.81 -1.75
CA CYS A 120 12.93 -9.43 -2.65
C CYS A 120 14.25 -10.06 -2.21
N ARG A 121 15.10 -10.35 -3.19
CA ARG A 121 16.47 -10.79 -2.96
C ARG A 121 17.43 -9.82 -3.63
N VAL A 122 18.28 -9.16 -2.85
CA VAL A 122 19.27 -8.21 -3.38
C VAL A 122 20.28 -8.94 -4.27
N VAL A 123 20.39 -8.51 -5.52
CA VAL A 123 21.33 -9.07 -6.51
C VAL A 123 22.56 -8.21 -6.72
N SER A 124 22.46 -6.90 -6.45
CA SER A 124 23.62 -6.00 -6.47
C SER A 124 23.44 -4.79 -5.58
N GLU A 125 24.54 -4.16 -5.21
CA GLU A 125 24.59 -2.91 -4.47
C GLU A 125 25.55 -1.95 -5.15
N GLN A 126 25.15 -0.65 -5.18
CA GLN A 126 25.93 0.40 -5.80
C GLN A 126 26.00 1.64 -4.92
N PRO A 127 27.19 1.99 -4.40
CA PRO A 127 27.38 3.26 -3.69
C PRO A 127 27.17 4.45 -4.63
N LEU A 128 26.36 5.45 -4.21
CA LEU A 128 26.03 6.64 -4.99
C LEU A 128 26.43 7.94 -4.25
N GLY A 129 27.37 7.87 -3.32
CA GLY A 129 27.74 8.97 -2.43
C GLY A 129 26.95 8.92 -1.13
N SER A 130 25.91 9.72 -0.95
CA SER A 130 25.11 9.74 0.30
C SER A 130 24.22 8.51 0.52
N HIS A 131 23.98 7.73 -0.50
CA HIS A 131 23.17 6.51 -0.45
C HIS A 131 23.87 5.37 -1.16
N THR A 132 23.54 4.15 -0.77
CA THR A 132 23.79 2.96 -1.57
C THR A 132 22.47 2.49 -2.17
N MET A 133 22.43 2.26 -3.46
CA MET A 133 21.33 1.64 -4.16
C MET A 133 21.45 0.12 -4.07
N PHE A 134 20.41 -0.53 -3.55
CA PHE A 134 20.24 -1.97 -3.58
C PHE A 134 19.30 -2.32 -4.72
N LEU A 135 19.76 -3.13 -5.65
CA LEU A 135 18.95 -3.70 -6.74
C LEU A 135 18.54 -5.10 -6.34
N ALA A 136 17.26 -5.39 -6.41
CA ALA A 136 16.72 -6.67 -5.96
C ALA A 136 15.75 -7.28 -6.96
N GLU A 137 15.81 -8.60 -7.09
CA GLU A 137 14.81 -9.41 -7.78
C GLU A 137 13.61 -9.66 -6.87
N VAL A 138 12.40 -9.51 -7.43
CA VAL A 138 11.15 -9.87 -6.77
C VAL A 138 10.97 -11.38 -6.86
N VAL A 139 11.06 -12.07 -5.73
CA VAL A 139 10.98 -13.54 -5.67
C VAL A 139 9.61 -14.06 -5.24
N ASN A 140 8.80 -13.22 -4.61
CA ASN A 140 7.40 -13.51 -4.28
C ASN A 140 6.61 -12.23 -4.01
N VAL A 141 5.28 -12.28 -4.17
CA VAL A 141 4.37 -11.19 -3.81
C VAL A 141 3.19 -11.79 -3.06
N ASN A 142 2.97 -11.32 -1.83
CA ASN A 142 1.80 -11.65 -1.03
C ASN A 142 0.82 -10.46 -1.10
N VAL A 143 -0.43 -10.72 -1.39
CA VAL A 143 -1.49 -9.70 -1.49
C VAL A 143 -2.63 -10.00 -0.52
N ASP A 144 -3.26 -8.95 -0.03
CA ASP A 144 -4.42 -9.04 0.84
C ASP A 144 -5.66 -9.43 0.02
N ASP A 145 -6.32 -10.50 0.39
CA ASP A 145 -7.48 -11.07 -0.30
C ASP A 145 -8.71 -10.15 -0.30
N ARG A 146 -8.78 -9.18 0.61
CA ARG A 146 -9.82 -8.15 0.64
C ARG A 146 -9.89 -7.31 -0.63
N TYR A 147 -8.79 -7.23 -1.37
CA TYR A 147 -8.67 -6.49 -2.63
C TYR A 147 -8.73 -7.37 -3.87
N MET A 148 -9.10 -8.66 -3.72
CA MET A 148 -9.38 -9.56 -4.84
C MET A 148 -10.84 -9.41 -5.28
N ASP A 149 -11.07 -9.28 -6.58
CA ASP A 149 -12.41 -9.30 -7.15
C ASP A 149 -12.95 -10.73 -7.30
N GLU A 150 -14.22 -10.87 -7.67
CA GLU A 150 -14.91 -12.16 -7.85
C GLU A 150 -14.25 -13.04 -8.93
N ASN A 151 -13.46 -12.45 -9.82
CA ASN A 151 -12.75 -13.14 -10.90
C ASN A 151 -11.29 -13.50 -10.53
N GLY A 152 -10.91 -13.28 -9.27
CA GLY A 152 -9.54 -13.51 -8.81
C GLY A 152 -8.53 -12.46 -9.27
N ARG A 153 -8.98 -11.27 -9.67
CA ARG A 153 -8.12 -10.16 -10.06
C ARG A 153 -7.86 -9.24 -8.86
N PHE A 154 -6.60 -8.92 -8.64
CA PHE A 154 -6.18 -8.00 -7.58
C PHE A 154 -6.38 -6.53 -8.00
N ASP A 155 -7.15 -5.76 -7.22
CA ASP A 155 -7.33 -4.32 -7.40
C ASP A 155 -6.46 -3.52 -6.43
N LEU A 156 -5.20 -3.32 -6.81
CA LEU A 156 -4.23 -2.53 -6.05
C LEU A 156 -4.71 -1.09 -5.80
N ASN A 157 -5.46 -0.49 -6.73
CA ASN A 157 -5.85 0.91 -6.62
C ASN A 157 -6.90 1.16 -5.53
N SER A 158 -7.69 0.15 -5.17
CA SER A 158 -8.68 0.23 -4.09
C SER A 158 -8.06 0.14 -2.69
N SER A 159 -6.79 -0.24 -2.57
CA SER A 159 -6.10 -0.40 -1.29
C SER A 159 -5.73 0.92 -0.59
N GLY A 160 -5.90 2.07 -1.25
CA GLY A 160 -5.61 3.37 -0.65
C GLY A 160 -4.12 3.69 -0.52
N LEU A 161 -3.33 3.35 -1.54
CA LEU A 161 -1.91 3.65 -1.59
C LEU A 161 -1.62 5.13 -1.43
N ILE A 162 -0.49 5.45 -0.82
CA ILE A 162 0.02 6.81 -0.67
C ILE A 162 1.26 7.05 -1.52
N THR A 163 1.57 8.31 -1.73
CA THR A 163 2.77 8.78 -2.41
C THR A 163 3.45 9.89 -1.60
N TYR A 164 4.73 10.12 -1.86
CA TYR A 164 5.55 11.13 -1.19
C TYR A 164 6.01 12.19 -2.18
N SER A 165 5.87 13.47 -1.81
CA SER A 165 6.33 14.60 -2.61
C SER A 165 6.79 15.74 -1.71
N HIS A 166 8.04 16.18 -1.89
CA HIS A 166 8.62 17.35 -1.20
C HIS A 166 8.42 17.40 0.32
N GLY A 167 8.53 16.26 1.00
CA GLY A 167 8.41 16.21 2.47
C GLY A 167 7.01 15.91 2.99
N GLU A 168 6.04 15.67 2.10
CA GLU A 168 4.64 15.45 2.44
C GLU A 168 4.12 14.14 1.85
N TYR A 169 3.09 13.56 2.48
CA TYR A 169 2.41 12.35 2.02
C TYR A 169 1.06 12.72 1.40
N PHE A 170 0.70 12.07 0.30
CA PHE A 170 -0.54 12.30 -0.43
C PHE A 170 -1.23 10.98 -0.77
N GLU A 171 -2.55 10.98 -0.79
CA GLU A 171 -3.33 9.90 -1.40
C GLU A 171 -3.23 9.98 -2.92
N LEU A 172 -3.43 8.85 -3.61
CA LEU A 172 -3.62 8.85 -5.06
C LEU A 172 -4.95 9.54 -5.38
N GLY A 173 -4.89 10.48 -6.30
CA GLY A 173 -6.07 11.23 -6.72
C GLY A 173 -7.00 10.43 -7.63
N LYS A 174 -7.95 11.16 -8.24
CA LYS A 174 -8.94 10.60 -9.16
C LYS A 174 -8.27 9.97 -10.40
N LYS A 175 -8.73 8.78 -10.78
CA LYS A 175 -8.29 8.10 -12.01
C LYS A 175 -8.48 8.99 -13.25
N LEU A 176 -7.43 9.21 -14.00
CA LEU A 176 -7.44 10.03 -15.22
C LEU A 176 -7.67 9.23 -16.51
N GLY A 177 -7.24 7.96 -16.54
CA GLY A 177 -7.37 7.11 -17.72
C GLY A 177 -6.75 5.73 -17.52
N ARG A 178 -6.76 4.93 -18.56
CA ARG A 178 -6.03 3.66 -18.64
C ARG A 178 -4.83 3.83 -19.54
N PHE A 179 -3.78 3.01 -19.34
CA PHE A 179 -2.66 2.96 -20.27
C PHE A 179 -3.18 2.71 -21.70
N GLY A 180 -2.69 3.50 -22.66
CA GLY A 180 -3.14 3.44 -24.06
C GLY A 180 -4.46 4.17 -24.39
N TYR A 181 -5.10 4.84 -23.40
CA TYR A 181 -6.37 5.53 -23.67
C TYR A 181 -6.26 6.64 -24.73
N SER A 182 -5.10 7.26 -24.86
CA SER A 182 -4.85 8.36 -25.80
C SER A 182 -4.84 7.92 -27.28
N VAL A 183 -4.59 6.65 -27.53
CA VAL A 183 -4.54 6.06 -28.89
C VAL A 183 -5.75 5.17 -29.19
N ASN A 184 -6.72 5.12 -28.30
CA ASN A 184 -7.97 4.38 -28.51
C ASN A 184 -8.83 5.13 -29.53
N LYS A 185 -9.08 4.51 -30.69
CA LYS A 185 -9.85 5.09 -31.80
C LYS A 185 -11.27 5.53 -31.42
N ASN A 186 -11.83 4.97 -30.34
CA ASN A 186 -13.17 5.28 -29.84
C ASN A 186 -13.18 6.28 -28.67
N ALA A 187 -12.01 6.76 -28.21
CA ALA A 187 -11.93 7.76 -27.15
C ALA A 187 -12.24 9.15 -27.74
N LYS A 188 -13.29 9.79 -27.22
CA LYS A 188 -13.51 11.22 -27.53
C LYS A 188 -12.26 12.00 -27.09
N PRO A 189 -11.77 12.96 -27.90
CA PRO A 189 -10.66 13.83 -27.50
C PRO A 189 -11.00 14.50 -26.17
N HIS A 190 -10.09 14.42 -25.21
CA HIS A 190 -10.24 15.16 -23.96
C HIS A 190 -10.27 16.64 -24.31
N GLU A 191 -11.38 17.33 -24.08
CA GLU A 191 -11.45 18.78 -24.18
C GLU A 191 -10.35 19.37 -23.32
N LYS A 192 -9.42 20.08 -23.95
CA LYS A 192 -8.39 20.84 -23.26
C LYS A 192 -9.13 21.87 -22.40
N THR A 193 -9.22 21.62 -21.10
CA THR A 193 -9.64 22.64 -20.14
C THR A 193 -8.63 23.76 -20.20
N ARG A 194 -8.95 24.78 -21.03
CA ARG A 194 -8.33 26.08 -20.92
C ARG A 194 -8.78 26.64 -19.58
N SER A 195 -7.88 26.77 -18.63
CA SER A 195 -8.06 27.60 -17.46
C SER A 195 -8.33 29.03 -17.98
N ALA A 196 -9.59 29.44 -17.92
CA ALA A 196 -9.96 30.83 -18.14
C ALA A 196 -9.66 31.60 -16.85
N ASP A 197 -8.47 32.19 -16.81
CA ASP A 197 -8.20 33.34 -15.99
C ASP A 197 -8.94 34.50 -16.60
N THR A 198 -10.01 34.89 -15.99
CA THR A 198 -10.61 36.23 -16.21
C THR A 198 -11.03 36.81 -14.87
N SER A 199 -10.05 37.47 -14.25
CA SER A 199 -10.33 38.54 -13.31
C SER A 199 -11.05 39.68 -14.06
N LYS A 200 -12.32 39.91 -13.75
CA LYS A 200 -12.99 41.20 -13.97
C LYS A 200 -13.72 41.57 -12.69
N SER A 201 -13.10 42.51 -12.01
CA SER A 201 -13.74 43.38 -11.04
C SER A 201 -14.79 44.25 -11.77
N THR A 202 -16.00 44.25 -11.27
CA THR A 202 -16.88 45.46 -11.35
C THR A 202 -17.86 45.40 -10.18
N ASP A 203 -17.75 46.39 -9.36
CA ASP A 203 -18.76 46.85 -8.40
C ASP A 203 -20.10 47.08 -9.05
N ALA A 204 -21.18 46.75 -8.40
CA ALA A 204 -22.35 47.61 -8.22
C ALA A 204 -23.46 46.95 -7.40
N SER A 205 -23.78 47.64 -6.36
CA SER A 205 -24.91 47.55 -5.44
C SER A 205 -26.30 47.48 -6.11
N LYS A 206 -27.22 46.72 -5.48
CA LYS A 206 -28.53 47.16 -4.96
C LYS A 206 -29.50 45.99 -4.79
N SER A 207 -29.87 45.78 -3.54
CA SER A 207 -31.15 45.77 -2.87
C SER A 207 -32.37 45.07 -3.52
N ALA A 208 -33.00 44.35 -2.68
CA ALA A 208 -34.44 44.28 -2.36
C ALA A 208 -35.14 42.94 -2.55
N ASN A 209 -35.47 42.36 -1.42
CA ASN A 209 -36.77 41.88 -0.93
C ASN A 209 -37.61 40.85 -1.71
N ALA A 210 -37.95 39.88 -0.92
CA ALA A 210 -39.31 39.38 -0.59
C ALA A 210 -39.62 37.94 -0.94
N SER A 211 -39.68 37.19 0.14
CA SER A 211 -40.80 36.40 0.70
C SER A 211 -41.36 35.17 -0.01
N LYS A 212 -41.46 34.13 0.86
CA LYS A 212 -42.51 33.07 0.99
C LYS A 212 -42.60 32.04 -0.14
N SER A 213 -42.66 30.78 0.12
CA SER A 213 -43.50 29.98 1.07
C SER A 213 -43.12 28.50 1.02
N VAL A 214 -43.09 27.89 2.14
CA VAL A 214 -43.62 26.59 2.58
C VAL A 214 -44.11 25.65 1.44
N ASN A 215 -43.55 24.44 1.37
CA ASN A 215 -44.38 23.26 1.42
C ASN A 215 -43.61 22.01 1.87
N THR A 216 -44.12 21.45 2.95
CA THR A 216 -43.86 20.13 3.52
C THR A 216 -44.39 19.02 2.64
N SER A 217 -43.72 17.92 2.54
CA SER A 217 -44.15 16.57 2.94
C SER A 217 -43.71 15.43 2.02
N LYS A 218 -43.39 14.34 2.70
CA LYS A 218 -43.40 12.93 2.27
C LYS A 218 -42.20 12.40 1.47
N ASN A 219 -41.29 11.67 2.18
CA ASN A 219 -41.24 10.22 2.01
C ASN A 219 -40.32 9.59 3.07
N ALA A 220 -40.97 9.11 4.11
CA ALA A 220 -40.48 7.98 4.89
C ALA A 220 -40.94 6.74 4.13
N ASP A 221 -40.01 5.92 3.67
CA ASP A 221 -40.13 4.47 3.50
C ASP A 221 -39.04 4.00 2.52
N LYS A 222 -37.89 3.63 3.06
CA LYS A 222 -36.98 2.65 2.45
C LYS A 222 -35.79 2.31 3.37
N VAL A 223 -36.10 1.90 4.57
CA VAL A 223 -35.11 1.24 5.44
C VAL A 223 -35.79 0.02 6.07
N LYS A 224 -35.90 -1.05 5.32
CA LYS A 224 -36.16 -2.43 5.82
C LYS A 224 -35.95 -3.42 4.67
N ARG A 225 -34.72 -3.69 4.27
CA ARG A 225 -34.32 -4.91 3.54
C ARG A 225 -32.79 -5.00 3.43
N ALA A 226 -32.07 -5.09 4.51
CA ALA A 226 -30.63 -5.39 4.50
C ALA A 226 -30.13 -6.20 5.70
N ASN A 227 -31.02 -6.88 6.45
CA ASN A 227 -30.59 -7.61 7.66
C ASN A 227 -30.89 -9.11 7.66
N THR A 228 -31.15 -9.75 6.50
CA THR A 228 -31.41 -11.19 6.43
C THR A 228 -30.33 -12.04 5.72
N SER A 229 -29.26 -11.43 5.20
CA SER A 229 -28.20 -12.19 4.50
C SER A 229 -26.91 -12.42 5.32
N LYS A 230 -26.78 -11.86 6.53
CA LYS A 230 -25.59 -12.06 7.37
C LYS A 230 -25.66 -13.26 8.33
N SER A 231 -26.81 -13.87 8.54
CA SER A 231 -26.94 -15.04 9.46
C SER A 231 -26.69 -16.40 8.77
N ALA A 232 -26.76 -16.47 7.45
CA ALA A 232 -26.59 -17.73 6.71
C ALA A 232 -25.11 -18.10 6.42
N ILE A 233 -24.20 -17.13 6.48
CA ILE A 233 -22.77 -17.36 6.20
C ILE A 233 -22.01 -17.80 7.45
N ALA A 234 -22.44 -17.37 8.65
CA ALA A 234 -21.81 -17.78 9.91
C ALA A 234 -22.08 -19.27 10.26
N SER A 235 -23.22 -19.84 9.86
CA SER A 235 -23.56 -21.24 10.14
C SER A 235 -22.84 -22.24 9.23
N LYS A 236 -22.41 -21.84 8.02
CA LYS A 236 -21.62 -22.72 7.13
C LYS A 236 -20.16 -22.84 7.51
N LYS A 237 -19.54 -21.79 8.12
CA LYS A 237 -18.15 -21.84 8.60
C LYS A 237 -18.00 -22.68 9.88
N ALA A 238 -19.01 -22.71 10.75
CA ALA A 238 -18.98 -23.54 11.99
C ALA A 238 -19.09 -25.05 11.71
N ASN A 239 -19.75 -25.48 10.63
CA ASN A 239 -19.86 -26.89 10.27
C ASN A 239 -18.62 -27.43 9.54
N ALA A 240 -17.86 -26.62 8.83
CA ALA A 240 -16.62 -27.04 8.18
C ALA A 240 -15.49 -27.30 9.21
N SER A 241 -15.45 -26.52 10.30
CA SER A 241 -14.45 -26.70 11.39
C SER A 241 -14.68 -27.96 12.23
N ARG A 242 -15.94 -28.38 12.41
CA ARG A 242 -16.26 -29.62 13.17
C ARG A 242 -15.91 -30.90 12.39
N ASN A 243 -16.02 -30.89 11.06
CA ASN A 243 -15.66 -32.05 10.24
C ASN A 243 -14.15 -32.26 10.09
N ALA A 244 -13.33 -31.20 10.20
CA ALA A 244 -11.87 -31.29 10.12
C ALA A 244 -11.27 -31.92 11.38
N ASN A 245 -11.86 -31.67 12.57
CA ASN A 245 -11.37 -32.24 13.83
C ASN A 245 -11.71 -33.72 13.99
N THR A 246 -12.85 -34.18 13.45
CA THR A 246 -13.26 -35.59 13.49
C THR A 246 -12.38 -36.50 12.61
N LEU A 247 -11.81 -35.94 11.53
CA LEU A 247 -10.89 -36.68 10.65
C LEU A 247 -9.46 -36.77 11.20
N LYS A 248 -9.01 -35.83 12.04
CA LYS A 248 -7.71 -35.92 12.74
C LYS A 248 -7.73 -36.98 13.82
N ASP A 249 -8.78 -37.03 14.62
CA ASP A 249 -8.92 -38.03 15.71
C ASP A 249 -8.99 -39.47 15.19
N ARG A 250 -9.54 -39.71 14.00
CA ARG A 250 -9.55 -41.04 13.38
C ARG A 250 -8.19 -41.48 12.83
N ARG A 251 -7.33 -40.54 12.41
CA ARG A 251 -5.97 -40.86 11.92
C ARG A 251 -4.97 -41.17 13.07
N GLU A 252 -5.14 -40.56 14.24
CA GLU A 252 -4.29 -40.87 15.39
C GLU A 252 -4.63 -42.19 16.03
N LYS A 253 -5.90 -42.59 16.08
CA LYS A 253 -6.30 -43.92 16.61
C LYS A 253 -5.95 -45.11 15.69
N GLY A 254 -5.79 -44.89 14.38
CA GLY A 254 -5.34 -45.92 13.43
C GLY A 254 -3.83 -46.25 13.49
N ARG A 255 -3.00 -45.33 13.97
CA ARG A 255 -1.54 -45.54 14.06
C ARG A 255 -1.07 -46.32 15.34
N PHE A 256 -1.96 -46.48 16.31
CA PHE A 256 -1.62 -47.23 17.57
C PHE A 256 -1.91 -48.73 17.46
N ASN A 257 -2.62 -49.19 16.42
CA ASN A 257 -2.96 -50.61 16.28
C ASN A 257 -2.06 -51.42 15.32
N GLU A 258 -1.04 -50.79 14.69
CA GLU A 258 -0.08 -51.52 13.82
C GLU A 258 1.29 -51.81 14.45
N LYS A 259 1.42 -51.63 15.76
CA LYS A 259 2.65 -52.03 16.51
C LYS A 259 2.25 -52.88 17.72
N LYS A 260 1.75 -54.06 17.47
CA LYS A 260 1.79 -55.21 18.37
C LYS A 260 2.02 -56.50 17.57
#